data_15735b7188a59e3c7303ddfb712b915b
#
_entry.id   15735b7188a59e3c7303ddfb712b915b
#
_cell.length_a   1.000
_cell.length_b   1.000
_cell.length_c   1.000
_cell.angle_alpha   90.00
_cell.angle_beta   90.00
_cell.angle_gamma   90.00
#
_symmetry.space_group_name_H-M   'P 1'
#
loop_
_entity.id
_entity.type
_entity.pdbx_description
1 polymer ?
#
loop_
_entity_poly.entity_id
_entity_poly.type
_entity_poly.pdbx_seq_one_letter_code
_entity_poly.pdbx_strand_id
1 'polypeptide(L)'
;HPTGKVTIFVGAHSHGQGHETTFAQIVADSFGIGMDDVNVIHGDTENVPFGMGTYGSRSIAVCGSAIMKSVDKVKEKGARIAAHKLECNPEDLEFANGSWNVKGTEKSVGFGDVALTAYVPHDYPENEEPGLDFASFYDPANFVYPFGAHICVVEVDKETGEVKIVRYIAVDDAGNIINPMIVEGQVHGGVAHGIGQALYEGAVYDDSGQLLNASMMDYCIPRADNMPFFETDHTVTPCPHNPLGVKGIGEAGTIGSTPAVVNAVIDALSDYGVKDLQMPLLPQRVWAAMQQAK
;
A
#
# COMPACT_ATOMS: atom_id res chain seq x y z
N HIS A 1 2.11 -18.02 18.79
CA HIS A 1 1.62 -18.24 20.17
C HIS A 1 1.04 -19.64 20.30
N PRO A 2 1.13 -20.33 21.46
CA PRO A 2 0.59 -21.69 21.62
C PRO A 2 -0.91 -21.83 21.38
N THR A 3 -1.67 -20.75 21.35
CA THR A 3 -3.09 -20.75 20.99
C THR A 3 -3.36 -20.74 19.49
N GLY A 4 -2.35 -20.76 18.64
CA GLY A 4 -2.46 -20.61 17.19
C GLY A 4 -2.55 -19.18 16.68
N LYS A 5 -2.56 -18.18 17.58
CA LYS A 5 -2.49 -16.75 17.17
C LYS A 5 -1.10 -16.37 16.70
N VAL A 6 -1.06 -15.44 15.75
CA VAL A 6 0.19 -14.94 15.15
C VAL A 6 0.37 -13.46 15.46
N THR A 7 1.56 -13.08 15.92
CA THR A 7 1.96 -11.68 16.03
C THR A 7 3.09 -11.41 15.04
N ILE A 8 2.97 -10.37 14.25
CA ILE A 8 4.03 -9.90 13.37
C ILE A 8 4.53 -8.53 13.80
N PHE A 9 5.85 -8.36 13.79
CA PHE A 9 6.54 -7.11 14.06
C PHE A 9 7.13 -6.61 12.75
N VAL A 10 6.74 -5.42 12.30
CA VAL A 10 7.04 -4.95 10.95
C VAL A 10 7.79 -3.62 10.99
N GLY A 11 8.88 -3.54 10.26
CA GLY A 11 9.73 -2.35 10.14
C GLY A 11 9.17 -1.23 9.24
N ALA A 12 7.89 -1.29 8.87
CA ALA A 12 7.15 -0.20 8.26
C ALA A 12 6.37 0.58 9.34
N HIS A 13 5.83 1.73 8.97
CA HIS A 13 4.93 2.51 9.82
C HIS A 13 3.71 2.94 9.01
N SER A 14 2.52 2.68 9.50
CA SER A 14 1.27 3.10 8.85
C SER A 14 0.97 4.58 9.13
N HIS A 15 0.50 5.28 8.10
CA HIS A 15 0.03 6.67 8.17
C HIS A 15 -1.43 6.74 7.63
N GLY A 16 -2.19 5.66 7.80
CA GLY A 16 -3.54 5.52 7.26
C GLY A 16 -3.63 4.66 5.98
N GLN A 17 -2.52 4.02 5.54
CA GLN A 17 -2.50 3.18 4.33
C GLN A 17 -3.10 1.78 4.52
N GLY A 18 -3.59 1.44 5.71
CA GLY A 18 -4.22 0.15 5.99
C GLY A 18 -3.24 -1.03 6.04
N HIS A 19 -1.99 -0.79 6.46
CA HIS A 19 -0.96 -1.84 6.54
C HIS A 19 -1.36 -2.96 7.50
N GLU A 20 -2.00 -2.64 8.63
CA GLU A 20 -2.45 -3.63 9.60
C GLU A 20 -3.39 -4.64 8.94
N THR A 21 -4.33 -4.16 8.15
CA THR A 21 -5.29 -5.02 7.44
C THR A 21 -4.59 -5.85 6.37
N THR A 22 -3.79 -5.25 5.50
CA THR A 22 -3.15 -5.97 4.39
C THR A 22 -2.10 -6.98 4.86
N PHE A 23 -1.31 -6.65 5.88
CA PHE A 23 -0.36 -7.60 6.45
C PHE A 23 -1.05 -8.74 7.21
N ALA A 24 -2.14 -8.44 7.92
CA ALA A 24 -2.96 -9.47 8.56
C ALA A 24 -3.58 -10.43 7.51
N GLN A 25 -4.07 -9.91 6.37
CA GLN A 25 -4.59 -10.74 5.28
C GLN A 25 -3.53 -11.70 4.74
N ILE A 26 -2.30 -11.21 4.45
CA ILE A 26 -1.21 -12.04 3.96
C ILE A 26 -0.92 -13.21 4.92
N VAL A 27 -0.88 -12.93 6.22
CA VAL A 27 -0.60 -13.96 7.24
C VAL A 27 -1.77 -14.91 7.41
N ALA A 28 -2.99 -14.36 7.50
CA ALA A 28 -4.22 -15.15 7.66
C ALA A 28 -4.41 -16.13 6.50
N ASP A 29 -4.28 -15.66 5.26
CA ASP A 29 -4.36 -16.50 4.07
C ASP A 29 -3.23 -17.54 4.02
N SER A 30 -2.02 -17.14 4.43
CA SER A 30 -0.86 -18.05 4.43
C SER A 30 -1.00 -19.21 5.40
N PHE A 31 -1.59 -18.99 6.56
CA PHE A 31 -1.76 -20.01 7.60
C PHE A 31 -3.18 -20.61 7.67
N GLY A 32 -4.14 -20.08 6.91
CA GLY A 32 -5.54 -20.51 6.96
C GLY A 32 -6.20 -20.26 8.32
N ILE A 33 -5.90 -19.12 8.93
CA ILE A 33 -6.45 -18.66 10.22
C ILE A 33 -7.32 -17.41 10.03
N GLY A 34 -8.08 -17.03 11.05
CA GLY A 34 -8.86 -15.80 11.02
C GLY A 34 -7.97 -14.53 11.07
N MET A 35 -8.45 -13.44 10.46
CA MET A 35 -7.73 -12.15 10.57
C MET A 35 -7.66 -11.65 12.01
N ASP A 36 -8.66 -11.93 12.84
CA ASP A 36 -8.69 -11.59 14.27
C ASP A 36 -7.67 -12.37 15.11
N ASP A 37 -7.07 -13.42 14.54
CA ASP A 37 -5.98 -14.17 15.16
C ASP A 37 -4.59 -13.65 14.78
N VAL A 38 -4.52 -12.60 13.96
CA VAL A 38 -3.27 -11.95 13.55
C VAL A 38 -3.16 -10.57 14.19
N ASN A 39 -2.11 -10.37 14.98
CA ASN A 39 -1.75 -9.07 15.56
C ASN A 39 -0.60 -8.46 14.77
N VAL A 40 -0.75 -7.22 14.33
CA VAL A 40 0.26 -6.48 13.58
C VAL A 40 0.81 -5.34 14.42
N ILE A 41 2.10 -5.39 14.71
CA ILE A 41 2.82 -4.35 15.47
C ILE A 41 3.80 -3.65 14.53
N HIS A 42 3.68 -2.34 14.41
CA HIS A 42 4.54 -1.50 13.61
C HIS A 42 4.83 -0.16 14.30
N GLY A 43 5.83 0.59 13.83
CA GLY A 43 6.18 1.88 14.39
C GLY A 43 6.71 1.83 15.84
N ASP A 44 7.05 0.66 16.31
CA ASP A 44 7.55 0.39 17.67
C ASP A 44 9.04 0.05 17.60
N THR A 45 9.87 1.03 17.96
CA THR A 45 11.34 0.87 17.93
C THR A 45 11.89 0.04 19.09
N GLU A 46 11.08 -0.31 20.07
CA GLU A 46 11.47 -1.21 21.17
C GLU A 46 11.38 -2.67 20.75
N ASN A 47 10.29 -3.03 20.03
CA ASN A 47 10.01 -4.41 19.65
C ASN A 47 10.43 -4.75 18.21
N VAL A 48 10.60 -3.76 17.33
CA VAL A 48 11.04 -3.96 15.95
C VAL A 48 12.55 -3.70 15.86
N PRO A 49 13.38 -4.72 15.62
CA PRO A 49 14.84 -4.59 15.68
C PRO A 49 15.41 -3.68 14.59
N PHE A 50 14.75 -3.59 13.44
CA PHE A 50 15.16 -2.72 12.33
C PHE A 50 13.98 -2.46 11.38
N GLY A 51 13.87 -1.21 10.93
CA GLY A 51 12.92 -0.80 9.90
C GLY A 51 13.29 0.55 9.32
N MET A 52 12.92 0.78 8.05
CA MET A 52 13.13 2.05 7.37
C MET A 52 11.85 2.88 7.29
N GLY A 53 10.76 2.45 7.91
CA GLY A 53 9.47 3.11 7.86
C GLY A 53 8.77 2.96 6.50
N THR A 54 7.88 3.89 6.19
CA THR A 54 7.06 3.89 4.97
C THR A 54 7.37 5.11 4.12
N TYR A 55 7.80 4.89 2.89
CA TYR A 55 8.07 5.90 1.85
C TYR A 55 8.25 5.22 0.49
N GLY A 56 8.17 5.99 -0.60
CA GLY A 56 8.45 5.49 -1.94
C GLY A 56 7.58 4.31 -2.37
N SER A 57 6.36 4.20 -1.84
CA SER A 57 5.38 3.15 -2.15
C SER A 57 5.92 1.72 -2.01
N ARG A 58 6.83 1.48 -1.05
CA ARG A 58 7.61 0.23 -0.94
C ARG A 58 7.09 -0.75 0.12
N SER A 59 6.22 -0.33 1.04
CA SER A 59 5.92 -1.12 2.24
C SER A 59 5.37 -2.50 1.94
N ILE A 60 4.41 -2.64 1.03
CA ILE A 60 3.84 -3.95 0.70
C ILE A 60 4.85 -4.85 -0.01
N ALA A 61 5.66 -4.32 -0.91
CA ALA A 61 6.65 -5.11 -1.64
C ALA A 61 7.78 -5.60 -0.75
N VAL A 62 8.29 -4.76 0.16
CA VAL A 62 9.43 -5.11 1.02
C VAL A 62 8.99 -5.83 2.27
N CYS A 63 8.08 -5.24 3.05
CA CYS A 63 7.63 -5.85 4.30
C CYS A 63 6.75 -7.07 4.05
N GLY A 64 5.85 -7.04 3.06
CA GLY A 64 5.07 -8.21 2.66
C GLY A 64 5.97 -9.40 2.26
N SER A 65 7.04 -9.15 1.53
CA SER A 65 8.02 -10.20 1.18
C SER A 65 8.82 -10.71 2.37
N ALA A 66 9.16 -9.84 3.33
CA ALA A 66 9.81 -10.26 4.57
C ALA A 66 8.87 -11.12 5.43
N ILE A 67 7.57 -10.76 5.47
CA ILE A 67 6.53 -11.57 6.11
C ILE A 67 6.46 -12.94 5.46
N MET A 68 6.40 -13.03 4.12
CA MET A 68 6.37 -14.32 3.40
C MET A 68 7.59 -15.19 3.72
N LYS A 69 8.79 -14.61 3.75
CA LYS A 69 10.00 -15.35 4.20
C LYS A 69 9.87 -15.90 5.62
N SER A 70 9.25 -15.17 6.53
CA SER A 70 9.02 -15.65 7.90
C SER A 70 7.93 -16.72 7.93
N VAL A 71 6.88 -16.56 7.15
CA VAL A 71 5.82 -17.58 6.97
C VAL A 71 6.42 -18.90 6.47
N ASP A 72 7.30 -18.86 5.46
CA ASP A 72 7.94 -20.05 4.93
C ASP A 72 8.77 -20.76 6.00
N LYS A 73 9.57 -20.03 6.78
CA LYS A 73 10.33 -20.61 7.90
C LYS A 73 9.43 -21.26 8.96
N VAL A 74 8.29 -20.62 9.30
CA VAL A 74 7.30 -21.18 10.22
C VAL A 74 6.71 -22.47 9.64
N LYS A 75 6.34 -22.46 8.35
CA LYS A 75 5.80 -23.65 7.69
C LYS A 75 6.81 -24.79 7.61
N GLU A 76 8.06 -24.50 7.31
CA GLU A 76 9.14 -25.51 7.27
C GLU A 76 9.35 -26.15 8.64
N LYS A 77 9.47 -25.37 9.70
CA LYS A 77 9.60 -25.89 11.06
C LYS A 77 8.33 -26.61 11.49
N GLY A 78 7.16 -26.03 11.19
CA GLY A 78 5.87 -26.65 11.45
C GLY A 78 5.70 -28.00 10.76
N ALA A 79 6.23 -28.15 9.53
CA ALA A 79 6.22 -29.44 8.82
C ALA A 79 7.04 -30.51 9.55
N ARG A 80 8.21 -30.16 10.13
CA ARG A 80 9.01 -31.13 10.92
C ARG A 80 8.30 -31.56 12.20
N ILE A 81 7.62 -30.63 12.89
CA ILE A 81 6.81 -30.93 14.07
C ILE A 81 5.59 -31.78 13.68
N ALA A 82 4.89 -31.42 12.60
CA ALA A 82 3.75 -32.15 12.07
C ALA A 82 4.13 -33.57 11.65
N ALA A 83 5.26 -33.75 10.98
CA ALA A 83 5.79 -35.05 10.54
C ALA A 83 6.06 -35.97 11.73
N HIS A 84 6.65 -35.44 12.80
CA HIS A 84 6.85 -36.18 14.05
C HIS A 84 5.52 -36.67 14.62
N LYS A 85 4.53 -35.79 14.73
CA LYS A 85 3.18 -36.13 15.25
C LYS A 85 2.42 -37.13 14.39
N LEU A 86 2.61 -37.10 13.08
CA LEU A 86 1.90 -37.95 12.10
C LEU A 86 2.68 -39.23 11.75
N GLU A 87 3.89 -39.41 12.30
CA GLU A 87 4.78 -40.52 12.02
C GLU A 87 5.08 -40.70 10.52
N CYS A 88 5.47 -39.59 9.84
CA CYS A 88 5.77 -39.57 8.41
C CYS A 88 7.01 -38.69 8.13
N ASN A 89 7.46 -38.63 6.86
CA ASN A 89 8.52 -37.70 6.49
C ASN A 89 7.96 -36.29 6.23
N PRO A 90 8.68 -35.21 6.55
CA PRO A 90 8.26 -33.85 6.24
C PRO A 90 7.96 -33.61 4.73
N GLU A 91 8.66 -34.31 3.84
CA GLU A 91 8.48 -34.23 2.38
C GLU A 91 7.15 -34.83 1.90
N ASP A 92 6.55 -35.72 2.70
CA ASP A 92 5.23 -36.30 2.43
C ASP A 92 4.09 -35.38 2.82
N LEU A 93 4.39 -34.25 3.46
CA LEU A 93 3.38 -33.27 3.89
C LEU A 93 3.13 -32.20 2.84
N GLU A 94 1.88 -31.74 2.82
CA GLU A 94 1.44 -30.54 2.12
C GLU A 94 0.68 -29.64 3.09
N PHE A 95 1.02 -28.35 3.10
CA PHE A 95 0.27 -27.37 3.91
C PHE A 95 -0.86 -26.80 3.09
N ALA A 96 -2.09 -27.09 3.48
CA ALA A 96 -3.30 -26.59 2.85
C ALA A 96 -4.42 -26.41 3.87
N ASN A 97 -5.24 -25.36 3.69
CA ASN A 97 -6.40 -25.09 4.54
C ASN A 97 -6.09 -25.07 6.05
N GLY A 98 -4.97 -24.45 6.42
CA GLY A 98 -4.57 -24.30 7.83
C GLY A 98 -4.04 -25.57 8.48
N SER A 99 -3.67 -26.60 7.73
CA SER A 99 -3.22 -27.90 8.24
C SER A 99 -2.09 -28.46 7.38
N TRP A 100 -1.21 -29.25 8.01
CA TRP A 100 -0.28 -30.15 7.32
C TRP A 100 -0.98 -31.50 7.09
N ASN A 101 -1.06 -31.89 5.83
CA ASN A 101 -1.79 -33.08 5.38
C ASN A 101 -0.78 -34.08 4.79
N VAL A 102 -0.90 -35.35 5.16
CA VAL A 102 -0.07 -36.41 4.57
C VAL A 102 -0.65 -36.75 3.19
N LYS A 103 0.15 -36.54 2.14
CA LYS A 103 -0.25 -36.75 0.74
C LYS A 103 -0.85 -38.16 0.52
N GLY A 104 -2.00 -38.23 -0.10
CA GLY A 104 -2.68 -39.51 -0.41
C GLY A 104 -3.34 -40.20 0.76
N THR A 105 -3.51 -39.55 1.90
CA THR A 105 -4.17 -40.09 3.10
C THR A 105 -5.15 -39.07 3.70
N GLU A 106 -5.89 -39.48 4.73
CA GLU A 106 -6.76 -38.61 5.54
C GLU A 106 -6.04 -38.04 6.79
N LYS A 107 -4.75 -38.35 6.97
CA LYS A 107 -4.01 -37.90 8.16
C LYS A 107 -3.64 -36.43 8.01
N SER A 108 -3.97 -35.63 9.01
CA SER A 108 -3.62 -34.21 9.06
C SER A 108 -3.42 -33.72 10.49
N VAL A 109 -2.74 -32.60 10.65
CA VAL A 109 -2.61 -31.85 11.89
C VAL A 109 -2.73 -30.37 11.64
N GLY A 110 -3.56 -29.67 12.42
CA GLY A 110 -3.84 -28.27 12.27
C GLY A 110 -2.72 -27.34 12.74
N PHE A 111 -2.69 -26.13 12.18
CA PHE A 111 -1.70 -25.10 12.56
C PHE A 111 -1.71 -24.84 14.08
N GLY A 112 -2.87 -24.74 14.72
CA GLY A 112 -3.00 -24.51 16.17
C GLY A 112 -2.39 -25.63 17.02
N ASP A 113 -2.57 -26.91 16.61
CA ASP A 113 -2.00 -28.05 17.32
C ASP A 113 -0.47 -28.09 17.19
N VAL A 114 0.06 -27.75 16.02
CA VAL A 114 1.50 -27.62 15.78
C VAL A 114 2.07 -26.46 16.61
N ALA A 115 1.37 -25.32 16.64
CA ALA A 115 1.76 -24.17 17.47
C ALA A 115 1.79 -24.54 18.95
N LEU A 116 0.76 -25.22 19.46
CA LEU A 116 0.74 -25.68 20.85
C LEU A 116 1.95 -26.61 21.13
N THR A 117 2.19 -27.57 20.28
CA THR A 117 3.31 -28.53 20.42
C THR A 117 4.67 -27.82 20.39
N ALA A 118 4.83 -26.79 19.56
CA ALA A 118 6.07 -26.02 19.45
C ALA A 118 6.43 -25.26 20.75
N TYR A 119 5.44 -24.84 21.54
CA TYR A 119 5.67 -24.09 22.78
C TYR A 119 5.49 -24.94 24.04
N VAL A 120 4.84 -26.10 23.94
CA VAL A 120 4.65 -27.08 25.04
C VAL A 120 5.16 -28.45 24.58
N PRO A 121 6.48 -28.62 24.52
CA PRO A 121 7.11 -29.76 23.85
C PRO A 121 7.17 -31.01 24.74
N HIS A 122 6.07 -31.73 24.90
CA HIS A 122 6.04 -33.02 25.61
C HIS A 122 6.43 -34.22 24.72
N ASP A 123 6.00 -34.16 23.46
CA ASP A 123 6.36 -35.10 22.40
C ASP A 123 6.82 -34.29 21.20
N TYR A 124 8.14 -34.15 21.06
CA TYR A 124 8.78 -33.17 20.20
C TYR A 124 9.96 -33.75 19.43
N PRO A 125 10.20 -33.33 18.17
CA PRO A 125 11.32 -33.85 17.40
C PRO A 125 12.68 -33.63 18.10
N GLU A 126 13.53 -34.64 18.12
CA GLU A 126 14.90 -34.51 18.60
C GLU A 126 15.65 -33.46 17.75
N ASN A 127 16.43 -32.61 18.38
CA ASN A 127 17.24 -31.55 17.75
C ASN A 127 16.47 -30.34 17.21
N GLU A 128 15.14 -30.20 17.45
CA GLU A 128 14.41 -28.98 17.18
C GLU A 128 14.32 -28.14 18.46
N GLU A 129 14.60 -26.85 18.34
CA GLU A 129 14.40 -25.88 19.42
C GLU A 129 12.90 -25.57 19.58
N PRO A 130 12.35 -25.44 20.82
CA PRO A 130 10.98 -24.99 21.01
C PRO A 130 10.71 -23.60 20.42
N GLY A 131 9.45 -23.32 20.08
CA GLY A 131 8.98 -22.04 19.52
C GLY A 131 8.87 -22.02 18.00
N LEU A 132 8.14 -21.00 17.49
CA LEU A 132 7.92 -20.71 16.07
C LEU A 132 8.26 -19.25 15.76
N ASP A 133 9.22 -18.68 16.47
CA ASP A 133 9.62 -17.30 16.33
C ASP A 133 10.71 -17.13 15.29
N PHE A 134 10.45 -16.33 14.25
CA PHE A 134 11.42 -16.11 13.16
C PHE A 134 11.49 -14.64 12.78
N ALA A 135 12.71 -14.15 12.58
CA ALA A 135 12.98 -12.86 11.98
C ALA A 135 13.47 -13.05 10.53
N SER A 136 13.02 -12.16 9.64
CA SER A 136 13.45 -12.15 8.25
C SER A 136 13.65 -10.73 7.76
N PHE A 137 14.67 -10.56 6.93
CA PHE A 137 14.92 -9.33 6.18
C PHE A 137 14.78 -9.61 4.69
N TYR A 138 14.24 -8.65 3.98
CA TYR A 138 14.11 -8.75 2.54
C TYR A 138 14.78 -7.53 1.90
N ASP A 139 15.75 -7.81 1.06
CA ASP A 139 16.39 -6.84 0.19
C ASP A 139 15.89 -7.09 -1.24
N PRO A 140 15.15 -6.16 -1.85
CA PRO A 140 14.60 -6.35 -3.19
C PRO A 140 15.71 -6.34 -4.25
N ALA A 141 15.65 -7.30 -5.18
CA ALA A 141 16.60 -7.40 -6.28
C ALA A 141 16.51 -6.20 -7.25
N ASN A 142 15.37 -5.52 -7.29
CA ASN A 142 15.14 -4.34 -8.13
C ASN A 142 13.99 -3.50 -7.55
N PHE A 143 13.85 -2.28 -8.09
CA PHE A 143 12.71 -1.41 -7.81
C PHE A 143 11.40 -2.03 -8.32
N VAL A 144 10.32 -1.57 -7.73
CA VAL A 144 8.94 -1.95 -8.08
C VAL A 144 8.21 -0.68 -8.50
N TYR A 145 7.64 -0.70 -9.69
CA TYR A 145 6.98 0.47 -10.27
C TYR A 145 5.50 0.16 -10.54
N PRO A 146 4.55 0.83 -9.86
CA PRO A 146 3.20 0.95 -10.37
C PRO A 146 3.23 1.76 -11.67
N PHE A 147 2.21 1.63 -12.50
CA PHE A 147 1.99 2.48 -13.66
C PHE A 147 0.49 2.67 -13.86
N GLY A 148 0.13 3.71 -14.61
CA GLY A 148 -1.28 3.98 -14.84
C GLY A 148 -1.49 5.05 -15.89
N ALA A 149 -2.76 5.37 -16.13
CA ALA A 149 -3.19 6.46 -16.97
C ALA A 149 -4.32 7.23 -16.27
N HIS A 150 -4.18 8.56 -16.21
CA HIS A 150 -5.17 9.46 -15.64
C HIS A 150 -5.72 10.40 -16.69
N ILE A 151 -7.03 10.59 -16.67
CA ILE A 151 -7.75 11.51 -17.56
C ILE A 151 -8.52 12.48 -16.69
N CYS A 152 -8.31 13.78 -16.93
CA CYS A 152 -9.02 14.85 -16.27
C CYS A 152 -9.80 15.66 -17.30
N VAL A 153 -11.07 15.98 -17.01
CA VAL A 153 -11.91 16.85 -17.80
C VAL A 153 -12.27 18.05 -16.96
N VAL A 154 -12.00 19.25 -17.47
CA VAL A 154 -12.25 20.52 -16.74
C VAL A 154 -13.14 21.46 -17.53
N GLU A 155 -13.84 22.32 -16.79
CA GLU A 155 -14.44 23.56 -17.28
C GLU A 155 -13.72 24.75 -16.66
N VAL A 156 -13.39 25.76 -17.47
CA VAL A 156 -12.79 27.01 -17.02
C VAL A 156 -13.77 28.14 -17.24
N ASP A 157 -14.12 28.86 -16.16
CA ASP A 157 -14.92 30.05 -16.22
C ASP A 157 -14.10 31.22 -16.80
N LYS A 158 -14.54 31.77 -17.93
CA LYS A 158 -13.83 32.81 -18.67
C LYS A 158 -13.85 34.17 -17.96
N GLU A 159 -14.82 34.42 -17.09
CA GLU A 159 -14.96 35.67 -16.37
C GLU A 159 -14.13 35.70 -15.08
N THR A 160 -14.00 34.56 -14.42
CA THR A 160 -13.36 34.45 -13.11
C THR A 160 -12.01 33.71 -13.15
N GLY A 161 -11.79 32.83 -14.13
CA GLY A 161 -10.65 31.90 -14.18
C GLY A 161 -10.81 30.69 -13.26
N GLU A 162 -11.99 30.49 -12.68
CA GLU A 162 -12.25 29.32 -11.85
C GLU A 162 -12.20 28.04 -12.66
N VAL A 163 -11.51 27.04 -12.14
CA VAL A 163 -11.36 25.70 -12.74
C VAL A 163 -12.23 24.72 -11.99
N LYS A 164 -13.17 24.09 -12.69
CA LYS A 164 -14.01 23.02 -12.17
C LYS A 164 -13.63 21.69 -12.82
N ILE A 165 -13.30 20.71 -12.01
CA ILE A 165 -13.11 19.34 -12.51
C ILE A 165 -14.50 18.71 -12.70
N VAL A 166 -14.83 18.40 -13.95
CA VAL A 166 -16.12 17.81 -14.34
C VAL A 166 -16.09 16.30 -14.21
N ARG A 167 -14.94 15.69 -14.57
CA ARG A 167 -14.76 14.24 -14.55
C ARG A 167 -13.29 13.90 -14.30
N TYR A 168 -13.06 12.88 -13.51
CA TYR A 168 -11.71 12.36 -13.30
C TYR A 168 -11.69 10.83 -13.35
N ILE A 169 -10.82 10.26 -14.18
CA ILE A 169 -10.67 8.83 -14.37
C ILE A 169 -9.23 8.47 -14.06
N ALA A 170 -9.03 7.43 -13.25
CA ALA A 170 -7.71 6.86 -12.93
C ALA A 170 -7.73 5.35 -13.10
N VAL A 171 -6.81 4.83 -13.91
CA VAL A 171 -6.60 3.38 -14.07
C VAL A 171 -5.15 3.08 -13.75
N ASP A 172 -4.93 2.36 -12.65
CA ASP A 172 -3.60 2.09 -12.11
C ASP A 172 -3.30 0.58 -12.04
N ASP A 173 -2.04 0.22 -12.18
CA ASP A 173 -1.55 -1.16 -12.02
C ASP A 173 -0.69 -1.27 -10.75
N ALA A 174 -1.23 -1.94 -9.75
CA ALA A 174 -0.55 -2.24 -8.49
C ALA A 174 -0.02 -3.69 -8.41
N GLY A 175 0.08 -4.38 -9.55
CA GLY A 175 0.37 -5.80 -9.58
C GLY A 175 -0.74 -6.61 -8.92
N ASN A 176 -0.40 -7.64 -8.18
CA ASN A 176 -1.38 -8.39 -7.40
C ASN A 176 -1.97 -7.51 -6.28
N ILE A 177 -3.27 -7.40 -6.23
CA ILE A 177 -3.99 -6.58 -5.23
C ILE A 177 -4.30 -7.44 -4.02
N ILE A 178 -3.81 -7.03 -2.84
CA ILE A 178 -4.10 -7.72 -1.58
C ILE A 178 -5.49 -7.33 -1.07
N ASN A 179 -5.83 -6.04 -1.10
CA ASN A 179 -7.12 -5.54 -0.66
C ASN A 179 -7.63 -4.45 -1.63
N PRO A 180 -8.67 -4.75 -2.44
CA PRO A 180 -9.18 -3.81 -3.43
C PRO A 180 -9.68 -2.49 -2.83
N MET A 181 -10.39 -2.54 -1.71
CA MET A 181 -10.94 -1.36 -1.04
C MET A 181 -9.84 -0.41 -0.55
N ILE A 182 -8.73 -0.97 -0.03
CA ILE A 182 -7.58 -0.17 0.41
C ILE A 182 -6.86 0.43 -0.79
N VAL A 183 -6.69 -0.32 -1.88
CA VAL A 183 -6.09 0.19 -3.13
C VAL A 183 -6.90 1.36 -3.69
N GLU A 184 -8.21 1.20 -3.80
CA GLU A 184 -9.12 2.26 -4.24
C GLU A 184 -9.01 3.50 -3.35
N GLY A 185 -9.02 3.33 -2.03
CA GLY A 185 -8.85 4.42 -1.07
C GLY A 185 -7.51 5.14 -1.21
N GLN A 186 -6.42 4.43 -1.52
CA GLN A 186 -5.10 5.02 -1.78
C GLN A 186 -5.10 5.84 -3.07
N VAL A 187 -5.73 5.34 -4.14
CA VAL A 187 -5.87 6.08 -5.41
C VAL A 187 -6.67 7.36 -5.20
N HIS A 188 -7.83 7.28 -4.54
CA HIS A 188 -8.66 8.45 -4.23
C HIS A 188 -7.90 9.50 -3.42
N GLY A 189 -7.22 9.09 -2.36
CA GLY A 189 -6.42 9.98 -1.53
C GLY A 189 -5.27 10.63 -2.29
N GLY A 190 -4.54 9.84 -3.10
CA GLY A 190 -3.46 10.33 -3.95
C GLY A 190 -3.95 11.33 -5.01
N VAL A 191 -5.07 11.04 -5.67
CA VAL A 191 -5.68 11.96 -6.65
C VAL A 191 -6.07 13.28 -5.99
N ALA A 192 -6.69 13.24 -4.81
CA ALA A 192 -7.04 14.45 -4.06
C ALA A 192 -5.81 15.30 -3.70
N HIS A 193 -4.70 14.68 -3.32
CA HIS A 193 -3.42 15.36 -3.10
C HIS A 193 -2.92 16.09 -4.35
N GLY A 194 -2.90 15.41 -5.49
CA GLY A 194 -2.43 16.03 -6.73
C GLY A 194 -3.33 17.16 -7.24
N ILE A 195 -4.66 17.03 -7.08
CA ILE A 195 -5.60 18.12 -7.34
C ILE A 195 -5.31 19.32 -6.41
N GLY A 196 -5.07 19.05 -5.12
CA GLY A 196 -4.69 20.05 -4.15
C GLY A 196 -3.47 20.85 -4.60
N GLN A 197 -2.40 20.18 -4.97
CA GLN A 197 -1.18 20.80 -5.47
C GLN A 197 -1.41 21.58 -6.76
N ALA A 198 -2.19 21.04 -7.69
CA ALA A 198 -2.41 21.66 -8.99
C ALA A 198 -3.24 22.94 -8.91
N LEU A 199 -4.30 22.98 -8.06
CA LEU A 199 -5.31 24.03 -8.09
C LEU A 199 -5.34 24.95 -6.87
N TYR A 200 -4.92 24.48 -5.69
CA TYR A 200 -5.23 25.16 -4.42
C TYR A 200 -4.03 25.48 -3.55
N GLU A 201 -3.15 24.50 -3.34
CA GLU A 201 -2.11 24.54 -2.32
C GLU A 201 -0.86 25.30 -2.78
N GLY A 202 -0.44 26.27 -2.00
CA GLY A 202 0.79 27.03 -2.28
C GLY A 202 1.39 27.57 -0.99
N ALA A 203 2.65 27.29 -0.74
CA ALA A 203 3.42 27.94 0.33
C ALA A 203 3.92 29.30 -0.16
N VAL A 204 3.57 30.37 0.56
CA VAL A 204 3.93 31.75 0.23
C VAL A 204 4.91 32.27 1.26
N TYR A 205 6.08 32.73 0.77
CA TYR A 205 7.13 33.32 1.60
C TYR A 205 7.33 34.79 1.27
N ASP A 206 7.70 35.58 2.26
CA ASP A 206 8.18 36.95 2.06
C ASP A 206 9.68 36.95 1.65
N ASP A 207 10.20 38.16 1.37
CA ASP A 207 11.59 38.35 0.95
C ASP A 207 12.63 37.95 2.02
N SER A 208 12.20 37.82 3.28
CA SER A 208 13.04 37.35 4.40
C SER A 208 13.02 35.84 4.59
N GLY A 209 12.19 35.11 3.82
CA GLY A 209 11.98 33.68 3.93
C GLY A 209 10.94 33.27 5.00
N GLN A 210 10.19 34.22 5.53
CA GLN A 210 9.09 33.94 6.47
C GLN A 210 7.89 33.40 5.72
N LEU A 211 7.38 32.21 6.14
CA LEU A 211 6.14 31.63 5.62
C LEU A 211 4.95 32.50 6.06
N LEU A 212 4.19 33.02 5.08
CA LEU A 212 3.06 33.92 5.31
C LEU A 212 1.74 33.20 5.55
N ASN A 213 1.54 32.03 4.98
CA ASN A 213 0.31 31.24 5.06
C ASN A 213 0.50 29.94 5.85
N ALA A 214 1.00 30.06 7.09
CA ALA A 214 1.38 28.94 7.96
C ALA A 214 0.20 28.31 8.72
N SER A 215 -1.02 28.80 8.57
CA SER A 215 -2.19 28.31 9.30
C SER A 215 -3.25 27.77 8.33
N MET A 216 -4.16 26.93 8.86
CA MET A 216 -5.31 26.41 8.09
C MET A 216 -6.32 27.49 7.68
N MET A 217 -6.17 28.72 8.14
CA MET A 217 -6.97 29.86 7.67
C MET A 217 -6.44 30.43 6.37
N ASP A 218 -5.15 30.29 6.13
CA ASP A 218 -4.46 30.95 5.02
C ASP A 218 -3.99 29.93 3.97
N TYR A 219 -3.70 28.68 4.40
CA TYR A 219 -3.32 27.57 3.52
C TYR A 219 -4.56 26.85 3.01
N CYS A 220 -4.74 26.82 1.69
CA CYS A 220 -5.94 26.30 1.07
C CYS A 220 -5.82 24.78 0.80
N ILE A 221 -6.33 23.97 1.73
CA ILE A 221 -6.48 22.52 1.50
C ILE A 221 -7.80 22.28 0.73
N PRO A 222 -7.80 21.40 -0.28
CA PRO A 222 -9.03 21.06 -0.99
C PRO A 222 -10.05 20.38 -0.07
N ARG A 223 -11.32 20.61 -0.34
CA ARG A 223 -12.45 20.06 0.41
C ARG A 223 -13.20 19.04 -0.44
N ALA A 224 -14.05 18.24 0.19
CA ALA A 224 -14.83 17.22 -0.51
C ALA A 224 -15.74 17.80 -1.61
N ASP A 225 -16.26 19.02 -1.44
CA ASP A 225 -17.08 19.72 -2.44
C ASP A 225 -16.27 20.27 -3.63
N ASN A 226 -14.95 20.30 -3.53
CA ASN A 226 -14.06 20.64 -4.66
C ASN A 226 -13.73 19.43 -5.55
N MET A 227 -14.10 18.23 -5.14
CA MET A 227 -13.75 16.99 -5.81
C MET A 227 -14.93 16.40 -6.56
N PRO A 228 -14.73 15.91 -7.81
CA PRO A 228 -15.73 15.08 -8.47
C PRO A 228 -15.75 13.69 -7.83
N PHE A 229 -16.74 12.88 -8.20
CA PHE A 229 -16.59 11.44 -8.02
C PHE A 229 -15.47 10.93 -8.92
N PHE A 230 -14.51 10.19 -8.33
CA PHE A 230 -13.44 9.58 -9.09
C PHE A 230 -13.93 8.26 -9.69
N GLU A 231 -13.66 8.08 -10.97
CA GLU A 231 -13.87 6.82 -11.66
C GLU A 231 -12.53 6.07 -11.64
N THR A 232 -12.46 5.01 -10.86
CA THR A 232 -11.22 4.24 -10.69
C THR A 232 -11.38 2.82 -11.21
N ASP A 233 -10.33 2.30 -11.82
CA ASP A 233 -10.21 0.91 -12.24
C ASP A 233 -8.74 0.48 -12.11
N HIS A 234 -8.46 -0.79 -12.33
CA HIS A 234 -7.09 -1.29 -12.23
C HIS A 234 -6.81 -2.36 -13.27
N THR A 235 -5.54 -2.46 -13.63
CA THR A 235 -4.98 -3.60 -14.36
C THR A 235 -4.07 -4.41 -13.42
N VAL A 236 -3.76 -5.65 -13.79
CA VAL A 236 -2.94 -6.54 -12.97
C VAL A 236 -1.78 -7.06 -13.80
N THR A 237 -0.60 -6.50 -13.57
CA THR A 237 0.67 -6.98 -14.11
C THR A 237 1.58 -7.35 -12.93
N PRO A 238 1.65 -8.64 -12.54
CA PRO A 238 2.42 -9.05 -11.38
C PRO A 238 3.89 -8.64 -11.47
N CYS A 239 4.44 -8.13 -10.37
CA CYS A 239 5.85 -7.79 -10.29
C CYS A 239 6.70 -9.07 -10.17
N PRO A 240 7.68 -9.32 -11.07
CA PRO A 240 8.50 -10.52 -11.01
C PRO A 240 9.59 -10.47 -9.93
N HIS A 241 9.78 -9.34 -9.26
CA HIS A 241 10.89 -9.11 -8.32
C HIS A 241 10.53 -9.36 -6.85
N ASN A 242 9.29 -9.76 -6.56
CA ASN A 242 8.88 -10.15 -5.21
C ASN A 242 7.88 -11.31 -5.23
N PRO A 243 7.83 -12.14 -4.17
CA PRO A 243 7.02 -13.37 -4.16
C PRO A 243 5.52 -13.12 -4.18
N LEU A 244 5.06 -11.94 -3.78
CA LEU A 244 3.65 -11.58 -3.80
C LEU A 244 3.18 -11.05 -5.16
N GLY A 245 4.10 -10.68 -6.06
CA GLY A 245 3.78 -10.05 -7.32
C GLY A 245 3.14 -8.65 -7.17
N VAL A 246 3.25 -8.03 -6.01
CA VAL A 246 2.65 -6.74 -5.67
C VAL A 246 3.49 -5.56 -6.16
N LYS A 247 2.84 -4.40 -6.29
CA LYS A 247 3.48 -3.10 -6.45
C LYS A 247 2.88 -2.12 -5.44
N GLY A 248 3.68 -1.13 -5.01
CA GLY A 248 3.17 -0.10 -4.12
C GLY A 248 2.26 0.88 -4.85
N ILE A 249 1.16 1.27 -4.23
CA ILE A 249 0.15 2.16 -4.83
C ILE A 249 0.04 3.52 -4.11
N GLY A 250 0.74 3.70 -2.99
CA GLY A 250 0.55 4.87 -2.11
C GLY A 250 0.77 6.22 -2.78
N GLU A 251 1.61 6.31 -3.80
CA GLU A 251 1.93 7.56 -4.49
C GLU A 251 1.38 7.64 -5.92
N ALA A 252 0.86 6.55 -6.49
CA ALA A 252 0.42 6.50 -7.89
C ALA A 252 -0.63 7.57 -8.19
N GLY A 253 -1.64 7.71 -7.34
CA GLY A 253 -2.70 8.70 -7.51
C GLY A 253 -2.16 10.14 -7.61
N THR A 254 -1.22 10.53 -6.73
CA THR A 254 -0.69 11.91 -6.74
C THR A 254 0.29 12.16 -7.88
N ILE A 255 1.07 11.16 -8.25
CA ILE A 255 2.00 11.26 -9.39
C ILE A 255 1.24 11.49 -10.71
N GLY A 256 0.14 10.77 -10.91
CA GLY A 256 -0.68 10.88 -12.11
C GLY A 256 -1.55 12.14 -12.13
N SER A 257 -2.13 12.53 -10.99
CA SER A 257 -3.16 13.57 -10.95
C SER A 257 -2.62 14.98 -11.14
N THR A 258 -1.50 15.32 -10.54
CA THR A 258 -0.93 16.67 -10.69
C THR A 258 -0.74 17.06 -12.15
N PRO A 259 -0.03 16.27 -12.99
CA PRO A 259 0.12 16.60 -14.41
C PRO A 259 -1.19 16.45 -15.20
N ALA A 260 -2.07 15.51 -14.86
CA ALA A 260 -3.35 15.35 -15.56
C ALA A 260 -4.24 16.58 -15.44
N VAL A 261 -4.33 17.17 -14.24
CA VAL A 261 -5.10 18.39 -14.01
C VAL A 261 -4.47 19.58 -14.72
N VAL A 262 -3.16 19.77 -14.61
CA VAL A 262 -2.45 20.89 -15.28
C VAL A 262 -2.60 20.80 -16.79
N ASN A 263 -2.42 19.61 -17.36
CA ASN A 263 -2.58 19.41 -18.80
C ASN A 263 -4.01 19.69 -19.27
N ALA A 264 -5.02 19.27 -18.50
CA ALA A 264 -6.41 19.53 -18.83
C ALA A 264 -6.73 21.03 -18.84
N VAL A 265 -6.19 21.79 -17.88
CA VAL A 265 -6.38 23.26 -17.83
C VAL A 265 -5.66 23.95 -19.00
N ILE A 266 -4.45 23.53 -19.30
CA ILE A 266 -3.69 24.08 -20.46
C ILE A 266 -4.42 23.77 -21.77
N ASP A 267 -4.95 22.57 -21.93
CA ASP A 267 -5.74 22.20 -23.11
C ASP A 267 -7.00 23.05 -23.23
N ALA A 268 -7.74 23.25 -22.13
CA ALA A 268 -8.91 24.14 -22.09
C ALA A 268 -8.59 25.60 -22.45
N LEU A 269 -7.34 26.04 -22.28
CA LEU A 269 -6.86 27.38 -22.60
C LEU A 269 -6.13 27.46 -23.95
N SER A 270 -6.15 26.41 -24.75
CA SER A 270 -5.44 26.34 -26.04
C SER A 270 -5.87 27.44 -27.02
N ASP A 271 -7.16 27.78 -27.07
CA ASP A 271 -7.71 28.86 -27.91
C ASP A 271 -7.16 30.25 -27.52
N TYR A 272 -6.67 30.40 -26.29
CA TYR A 272 -6.00 31.62 -25.83
C TYR A 272 -4.48 31.58 -26.08
N GLY A 273 -3.94 30.51 -26.66
CA GLY A 273 -2.51 30.35 -26.92
C GLY A 273 -1.66 30.09 -25.67
N VAL A 274 -2.26 29.75 -24.55
CA VAL A 274 -1.57 29.39 -23.30
C VAL A 274 -0.92 28.04 -23.45
N LYS A 275 0.41 27.96 -23.19
CA LYS A 275 1.20 26.72 -23.31
C LYS A 275 1.81 26.26 -22.01
N ASP A 276 1.88 27.13 -21.01
CA ASP A 276 2.45 26.85 -19.70
C ASP A 276 1.79 27.74 -18.65
N LEU A 277 1.57 27.18 -17.46
CA LEU A 277 1.07 27.87 -16.29
C LEU A 277 1.72 27.31 -15.03
N GLN A 278 2.19 28.21 -14.18
CA GLN A 278 2.80 27.84 -12.91
C GLN A 278 1.72 27.46 -11.86
N MET A 279 1.90 26.30 -11.23
CA MET A 279 1.06 25.85 -10.12
C MET A 279 1.24 26.73 -8.85
N PRO A 280 0.22 26.78 -7.98
CA PRO A 280 -1.14 26.33 -8.16
C PRO A 280 -1.88 27.20 -9.19
N LEU A 281 -2.79 26.58 -9.97
CA LEU A 281 -3.57 27.23 -11.01
C LEU A 281 -4.76 27.98 -10.40
N LEU A 282 -4.44 28.97 -9.57
CA LEU A 282 -5.43 29.81 -8.90
C LEU A 282 -6.25 30.60 -9.92
N PRO A 283 -7.54 30.89 -9.64
CA PRO A 283 -8.43 31.59 -10.56
C PRO A 283 -7.82 32.88 -11.16
N GLN A 284 -7.17 33.69 -10.34
CA GLN A 284 -6.52 34.91 -10.81
C GLN A 284 -5.36 34.68 -11.78
N ARG A 285 -4.62 33.56 -11.63
CA ARG A 285 -3.52 33.18 -12.55
C ARG A 285 -4.07 32.70 -13.88
N VAL A 286 -5.10 31.86 -13.84
CA VAL A 286 -5.78 31.35 -15.03
C VAL A 286 -6.43 32.49 -15.80
N TRP A 287 -7.15 33.37 -15.10
CA TRP A 287 -7.77 34.56 -15.71
C TRP A 287 -6.71 35.48 -16.36
N ALA A 288 -5.64 35.79 -15.64
CA ALA A 288 -4.58 36.66 -16.17
C ALA A 288 -3.92 36.07 -17.43
N ALA A 289 -3.73 34.75 -17.47
CA ALA A 289 -3.18 34.07 -18.66
C ALA A 289 -4.11 34.21 -19.87
N MET A 290 -5.42 34.10 -19.71
CA MET A 290 -6.41 34.34 -20.78
C MET A 290 -6.39 35.77 -21.28
N GLN A 291 -6.13 36.78 -20.42
CA GLN A 291 -6.06 38.19 -20.83
C GLN A 291 -4.79 38.55 -21.58
N GLN A 292 -3.68 37.87 -21.30
CA GLN A 292 -2.36 38.11 -21.96
C GLN A 292 -2.26 37.45 -23.33
N ALA A 293 -3.05 36.46 -23.58
CA ALA A 293 -3.13 35.77 -24.86
C ALA A 293 -3.87 36.63 -25.90
N LYS A 294 -3.14 37.29 -26.75
CA LYS A 294 -3.66 38.05 -27.91
C LYS A 294 -2.99 37.57 -29.17
#